data_ae66e4cd8e395a869d04138e51a1de62
#
_entry.id   ae66e4cd8e395a869d04138e51a1de62
#
_cell.length_a   1.000
_cell.length_b   1.000
_cell.length_c   1.000
_cell.angle_alpha   90.00
_cell.angle_beta   90.00
_cell.angle_gamma   90.00
#
_symmetry.space_group_name_H-M   'P 1'
#
loop_
_entity.id
_entity.type
_entity.pdbx_description
1 polymer ?
#
loop_
_entity_poly.entity_id
_entity_poly.type
_entity_poly.pdbx_seq_one_letter_code
_entity_poly.pdbx_strand_id
1 'polypeptide(L)'
;KGKFDDGWDAFRERVHKRQLELGVLPKGTALSRHDPDVQDWNNLSADERRLFARMMEVFAGFVEHTDHHIGRLINFLERIGQLDNTLVMLISDNGASAEGGPTGSVNENKFFNNVPESLADNLKAIDQLGGPQYFNHYAWGWTFAGNTPFRRWKRETYRGGASDPFLVHWPKGIKSKGEIRNQFAHGIDMLPTVLDCLDIEAPAQIRGVAQSPIQGLSFKHTFDDAKAPTKHVTQYFE
;
A
#
# COMPACT_ATOMS: atom_id res chain seq x y z
N LYS A 1 2.94 3.09 -21.77
CA LYS A 1 1.90 4.00 -22.28
C LYS A 1 0.63 3.21 -22.59
N GLY A 2 -0.54 3.81 -22.37
CA GLY A 2 -1.84 3.25 -22.73
C GLY A 2 -2.39 2.16 -21.81
N LYS A 3 -1.70 1.77 -20.74
CA LYS A 3 -2.15 0.72 -19.82
C LYS A 3 -3.31 1.13 -18.91
N PHE A 4 -3.59 2.42 -18.83
CA PHE A 4 -4.58 3.02 -17.93
C PHE A 4 -5.65 3.84 -18.68
N ASP A 5 -5.70 3.73 -20.02
CA ASP A 5 -6.62 4.51 -20.86
C ASP A 5 -8.09 4.10 -20.67
N ASP A 6 -8.34 2.88 -20.19
CA ASP A 6 -9.67 2.37 -19.85
C ASP A 6 -10.16 2.84 -18.46
N GLY A 7 -9.32 3.52 -17.71
CA GLY A 7 -9.63 4.24 -16.49
C GLY A 7 -9.71 3.43 -15.21
N TRP A 8 -9.96 4.14 -14.12
CA TRP A 8 -9.93 3.58 -12.77
C TRP A 8 -11.08 2.62 -12.48
N ASP A 9 -12.26 2.81 -13.06
CA ASP A 9 -13.40 1.90 -12.82
C ASP A 9 -13.12 0.52 -13.39
N ALA A 10 -12.70 0.44 -14.65
CA ALA A 10 -12.34 -0.82 -15.31
C ALA A 10 -11.09 -1.45 -14.65
N PHE A 11 -10.12 -0.64 -14.26
CA PHE A 11 -8.94 -1.12 -13.52
C PHE A 11 -9.34 -1.75 -12.20
N ARG A 12 -10.24 -1.12 -11.44
CA ARG A 12 -10.74 -1.59 -10.16
C ARG A 12 -11.44 -2.95 -10.27
N GLU A 13 -12.28 -3.13 -11.28
CA GLU A 13 -12.94 -4.41 -11.57
C GLU A 13 -11.94 -5.52 -11.90
N ARG A 14 -10.93 -5.22 -12.73
CA ARG A 14 -9.87 -6.19 -13.06
C ARG A 14 -9.05 -6.61 -11.85
N VAL A 15 -8.66 -5.64 -11.03
CA VAL A 15 -7.88 -5.90 -9.80
C VAL A 15 -8.69 -6.76 -8.84
N HIS A 16 -9.97 -6.43 -8.59
CA HIS A 16 -10.84 -7.22 -7.72
C HIS A 16 -10.97 -8.67 -8.20
N LYS A 17 -11.25 -8.86 -9.49
CA LYS A 17 -11.32 -10.19 -10.10
C LYS A 17 -10.01 -10.96 -9.88
N ARG A 18 -8.87 -10.31 -10.14
CA ARG A 18 -7.55 -10.93 -9.97
C ARG A 18 -7.23 -11.28 -8.52
N GLN A 19 -7.62 -10.44 -7.57
CA GLN A 19 -7.46 -10.71 -6.13
C GLN A 19 -8.26 -11.95 -5.68
N LEU A 20 -9.48 -12.13 -6.20
CA LEU A 20 -10.30 -13.33 -5.94
C LEU A 20 -9.69 -14.58 -6.57
N GLU A 21 -9.20 -14.51 -7.81
CA GLU A 21 -8.52 -15.62 -8.51
C GLU A 21 -7.26 -16.09 -7.78
N LEU A 22 -6.47 -15.15 -7.27
CA LEU A 22 -5.24 -15.41 -6.51
C LEU A 22 -5.52 -15.86 -5.06
N GLY A 23 -6.76 -15.75 -4.59
CA GLY A 23 -7.13 -16.05 -3.20
C GLY A 23 -6.63 -15.01 -2.19
N VAL A 24 -6.16 -13.84 -2.64
CA VAL A 24 -5.81 -12.70 -1.76
C VAL A 24 -7.03 -12.20 -1.01
N LEU A 25 -8.18 -12.23 -1.66
CA LEU A 25 -9.46 -11.97 -1.02
C LEU A 25 -10.20 -13.29 -0.78
N PRO A 26 -10.91 -13.42 0.36
CA PRO A 26 -11.83 -14.53 0.58
C PRO A 26 -12.86 -14.63 -0.54
N LYS A 27 -13.22 -15.87 -0.91
CA LYS A 27 -14.23 -16.12 -1.95
C LYS A 27 -15.54 -15.44 -1.58
N GLY A 28 -16.12 -14.70 -2.54
CA GLY A 28 -17.36 -13.97 -2.35
C GLY A 28 -17.21 -12.58 -1.73
N THR A 29 -15.98 -12.10 -1.51
CA THR A 29 -15.75 -10.70 -1.12
C THR A 29 -16.29 -9.78 -2.20
N ALA A 30 -17.25 -8.93 -1.84
CA ALA A 30 -17.84 -7.96 -2.75
C ALA A 30 -16.91 -6.78 -3.00
N LEU A 31 -16.93 -6.29 -4.24
CA LEU A 31 -16.35 -4.99 -4.56
C LEU A 31 -17.19 -3.90 -3.88
N SER A 32 -16.56 -2.97 -3.17
CA SER A 32 -17.28 -1.87 -2.55
C SER A 32 -17.95 -0.98 -3.60
N ARG A 33 -19.04 -0.31 -3.21
CA ARG A 33 -19.73 0.67 -4.09
C ARG A 33 -18.76 1.76 -4.51
N HIS A 34 -19.04 2.36 -5.66
CA HIS A 34 -18.34 3.55 -6.14
C HIS A 34 -18.37 4.64 -5.05
N ASP A 35 -17.29 5.36 -4.88
CA ASP A 35 -17.19 6.43 -3.90
C ASP A 35 -17.86 7.70 -4.45
N PRO A 36 -18.77 8.35 -3.71
CA PRO A 36 -19.50 9.51 -4.21
C PRO A 36 -18.61 10.73 -4.48
N ASP A 37 -17.42 10.78 -3.87
CA ASP A 37 -16.47 11.89 -4.08
C ASP A 37 -15.56 11.65 -5.31
N VAL A 38 -15.66 10.48 -5.94
CA VAL A 38 -14.90 10.11 -7.15
C VAL A 38 -15.81 10.21 -8.36
N GLN A 39 -15.40 10.93 -9.38
CA GLN A 39 -16.14 11.03 -10.64
C GLN A 39 -15.97 9.74 -11.45
N ASP A 40 -17.05 9.24 -12.08
CA ASP A 40 -16.98 8.12 -13.01
C ASP A 40 -16.03 8.46 -14.17
N TRP A 41 -15.17 7.54 -14.54
CA TRP A 41 -14.21 7.75 -15.65
C TRP A 41 -14.86 8.18 -16.95
N ASN A 42 -16.03 7.61 -17.27
CA ASN A 42 -16.73 7.90 -18.51
C ASN A 42 -17.32 9.31 -18.55
N ASN A 43 -17.47 9.98 -17.43
CA ASN A 43 -17.98 11.36 -17.33
C ASN A 43 -16.87 12.41 -17.48
N LEU A 44 -15.60 11.99 -17.52
CA LEU A 44 -14.46 12.86 -17.72
C LEU A 44 -14.33 13.32 -19.17
N SER A 45 -13.81 14.52 -19.38
CA SER A 45 -13.40 15.01 -20.70
C SER A 45 -12.22 14.19 -21.26
N ALA A 46 -11.98 14.30 -22.57
CA ALA A 46 -10.84 13.62 -23.19
C ALA A 46 -9.49 14.09 -22.61
N ASP A 47 -9.38 15.37 -22.27
CA ASP A 47 -8.17 15.96 -21.71
C ASP A 47 -7.92 15.49 -20.26
N GLU A 48 -8.97 15.40 -19.44
CA GLU A 48 -8.87 14.84 -18.08
C GLU A 48 -8.45 13.39 -18.15
N ARG A 49 -9.07 12.56 -18.96
CA ARG A 49 -8.68 11.15 -19.12
C ARG A 49 -7.23 11.01 -19.54
N ARG A 50 -6.78 11.81 -20.51
CA ARG A 50 -5.38 11.80 -20.95
C ARG A 50 -4.40 12.16 -19.84
N LEU A 51 -4.70 13.23 -19.08
CA LEU A 51 -3.86 13.67 -17.96
C LEU A 51 -3.83 12.65 -16.83
N PHE A 52 -5.00 12.16 -16.43
CA PHE A 52 -5.11 11.25 -15.28
C PHE A 52 -4.52 9.87 -15.59
N ALA A 53 -4.70 9.37 -16.81
CA ALA A 53 -4.02 8.14 -17.25
C ALA A 53 -2.49 8.30 -17.20
N ARG A 54 -1.97 9.47 -17.65
CA ARG A 54 -0.54 9.76 -17.61
C ARG A 54 -0.01 9.85 -16.16
N MET A 55 -0.74 10.48 -15.25
CA MET A 55 -0.36 10.52 -13.84
C MET A 55 -0.24 9.10 -13.24
N MET A 56 -1.19 8.22 -13.57
CA MET A 56 -1.13 6.81 -13.12
C MET A 56 0.02 6.03 -13.76
N GLU A 57 0.34 6.28 -15.03
CA GLU A 57 1.53 5.69 -15.68
C GLU A 57 2.83 6.06 -14.94
N VAL A 58 2.95 7.32 -14.51
CA VAL A 58 4.12 7.79 -13.75
C VAL A 58 4.19 7.08 -12.40
N PHE A 59 3.08 7.00 -11.69
CA PHE A 59 3.02 6.29 -10.41
C PHE A 59 3.38 4.80 -10.58
N ALA A 60 2.81 4.13 -11.58
CA ALA A 60 3.12 2.73 -11.87
C ALA A 60 4.61 2.53 -12.18
N GLY A 61 5.21 3.45 -12.94
CA GLY A 61 6.66 3.43 -13.21
C GLY A 61 7.49 3.63 -11.94
N PHE A 62 7.03 4.48 -11.02
CA PHE A 62 7.68 4.65 -9.72
C PHE A 62 7.60 3.38 -8.85
N VAL A 63 6.44 2.72 -8.82
CA VAL A 63 6.26 1.44 -8.10
C VAL A 63 7.17 0.35 -8.70
N GLU A 64 7.23 0.24 -10.03
CA GLU A 64 8.12 -0.70 -10.72
C GLU A 64 9.60 -0.43 -10.41
N HIS A 65 10.00 0.83 -10.35
CA HIS A 65 11.35 1.23 -9.96
C HIS A 65 11.64 0.86 -8.49
N THR A 66 10.71 1.09 -7.59
CA THR A 66 10.84 0.72 -6.17
C THR A 66 10.98 -0.79 -6.00
N ASP A 67 10.12 -1.57 -6.66
CA ASP A 67 10.17 -3.04 -6.66
C ASP A 67 11.53 -3.56 -7.18
N HIS A 68 12.03 -2.98 -8.28
CA HIS A 68 13.37 -3.29 -8.79
C HIS A 68 14.47 -3.09 -7.73
N HIS A 69 14.41 -1.99 -6.96
CA HIS A 69 15.42 -1.72 -5.94
C HIS A 69 15.27 -2.58 -4.69
N ILE A 70 14.05 -2.97 -4.32
CA ILE A 70 13.81 -3.99 -3.30
C ILE A 70 14.45 -5.32 -3.76
N GLY A 71 14.21 -5.71 -5.02
CA GLY A 71 14.83 -6.91 -5.62
C GLY A 71 16.36 -6.87 -5.57
N ARG A 72 16.99 -5.70 -5.78
CA ARG A 72 18.45 -5.55 -5.63
C ARG A 72 18.93 -5.82 -4.20
N LEU A 73 18.17 -5.38 -3.18
CA LEU A 73 18.50 -5.67 -1.78
C LEU A 73 18.38 -7.17 -1.49
N ILE A 74 17.32 -7.82 -1.94
CA ILE A 74 17.12 -9.27 -1.79
C ILE A 74 18.28 -10.04 -2.45
N ASN A 75 18.62 -9.71 -3.70
CA ASN A 75 19.72 -10.33 -4.42
C ASN A 75 21.09 -10.09 -3.73
N PHE A 76 21.28 -8.94 -3.09
CA PHE A 76 22.47 -8.69 -2.30
C PHE A 76 22.55 -9.62 -1.08
N LEU A 77 21.47 -9.77 -0.32
CA LEU A 77 21.40 -10.66 0.83
C LEU A 77 21.64 -12.14 0.42
N GLU A 78 21.08 -12.55 -0.71
CA GLU A 78 21.32 -13.89 -1.28
C GLU A 78 22.81 -14.09 -1.61
N ARG A 79 23.42 -13.14 -2.33
CA ARG A 79 24.83 -13.22 -2.76
C ARG A 79 25.81 -13.30 -1.59
N ILE A 80 25.51 -12.66 -0.46
CA ILE A 80 26.33 -12.74 0.75
C ILE A 80 25.94 -13.91 1.67
N GLY A 81 25.03 -14.79 1.24
CA GLY A 81 24.58 -15.97 2.00
C GLY A 81 23.78 -15.67 3.26
N GLN A 82 23.14 -14.50 3.35
CA GLN A 82 22.39 -14.08 4.53
C GLN A 82 20.86 -14.14 4.35
N LEU A 83 20.35 -14.30 3.13
CA LEU A 83 18.91 -14.23 2.86
C LEU A 83 18.12 -15.27 3.65
N ASP A 84 18.60 -16.50 3.71
CA ASP A 84 17.90 -17.60 4.39
C ASP A 84 17.66 -17.32 5.89
N ASN A 85 18.57 -16.61 6.53
CA ASN A 85 18.50 -16.26 7.95
C ASN A 85 18.14 -14.78 8.19
N THR A 86 17.55 -14.12 7.21
CA THR A 86 17.07 -12.75 7.33
C THR A 86 15.55 -12.72 7.33
N LEU A 87 14.95 -12.16 8.39
CA LEU A 87 13.53 -11.85 8.45
C LEU A 87 13.30 -10.55 7.67
N VAL A 88 12.63 -10.65 6.53
CA VAL A 88 12.22 -9.51 5.71
C VAL A 88 10.74 -9.25 5.92
N MET A 89 10.39 -8.05 6.32
CA MET A 89 9.01 -7.56 6.43
C MET A 89 8.83 -6.39 5.48
N LEU A 90 7.85 -6.46 4.58
CA LEU A 90 7.49 -5.40 3.66
C LEU A 90 6.03 -5.00 3.92
N ILE A 91 5.82 -3.74 4.26
CA ILE A 91 4.49 -3.18 4.57
C ILE A 91 4.30 -1.86 3.82
N SER A 92 3.07 -1.58 3.39
CA SER A 92 2.60 -0.22 3.15
C SER A 92 2.11 0.35 4.48
N ASP A 93 2.46 1.59 4.80
CA ASP A 93 2.19 2.20 6.10
C ASP A 93 0.80 2.85 6.19
N ASN A 94 0.15 3.02 5.05
CA ASN A 94 -1.22 3.53 4.91
C ASN A 94 -1.81 3.14 3.56
N GLY A 95 -3.11 3.31 3.41
CA GLY A 95 -3.78 3.18 2.13
C GLY A 95 -3.28 4.18 1.08
N ALA A 96 -3.69 4.00 -0.17
CA ALA A 96 -3.27 4.86 -1.28
C ALA A 96 -3.51 6.33 -0.96
N SER A 97 -2.52 7.17 -1.28
CA SER A 97 -2.53 8.61 -1.00
C SER A 97 -3.57 9.35 -1.83
N ALA A 98 -4.25 10.31 -1.22
CA ALA A 98 -5.24 11.18 -1.86
C ALA A 98 -4.78 12.65 -1.93
N GLU A 99 -3.53 12.93 -1.63
CA GLU A 99 -2.98 14.28 -1.58
C GLU A 99 -2.89 14.97 -2.96
N GLY A 100 -3.16 14.25 -4.04
CA GLY A 100 -3.34 14.86 -5.38
C GLY A 100 -4.67 15.55 -5.58
N GLY A 101 -5.64 15.35 -4.66
CA GLY A 101 -6.97 15.89 -4.81
C GLY A 101 -7.80 15.23 -5.93
N PRO A 102 -9.00 15.75 -6.23
CA PRO A 102 -9.89 15.17 -7.23
C PRO A 102 -9.28 15.08 -8.64
N THR A 103 -8.42 16.03 -8.99
CA THR A 103 -7.87 16.19 -10.34
C THR A 103 -6.39 15.85 -10.48
N GLY A 104 -5.79 15.32 -9.42
CA GLY A 104 -4.34 15.15 -9.36
C GLY A 104 -3.60 16.47 -9.24
N SER A 105 -2.29 16.39 -9.07
CA SER A 105 -1.42 17.57 -8.96
C SER A 105 -0.13 17.35 -9.76
N VAL A 106 0.39 18.38 -10.39
CA VAL A 106 1.74 18.36 -10.98
C VAL A 106 2.82 18.66 -9.95
N ASN A 107 2.43 19.25 -8.82
CA ASN A 107 3.31 19.44 -7.67
C ASN A 107 2.50 19.37 -6.37
N GLU A 108 2.64 18.25 -5.64
CA GLU A 108 1.91 17.97 -4.41
C GLU A 108 2.04 19.07 -3.34
N ASN A 109 3.16 19.82 -3.33
CA ASN A 109 3.29 20.97 -2.42
C ASN A 109 2.23 22.05 -2.66
N LYS A 110 1.67 22.15 -3.86
CA LYS A 110 0.55 23.09 -4.12
C LYS A 110 -0.71 22.65 -3.37
N PHE A 111 -1.00 21.34 -3.35
CA PHE A 111 -2.12 20.80 -2.57
C PHE A 111 -1.99 21.17 -1.09
N PHE A 112 -0.84 20.94 -0.48
CA PHE A 112 -0.61 21.27 0.94
C PHE A 112 -0.66 22.75 1.26
N ASN A 113 -0.37 23.61 0.28
CA ASN A 113 -0.40 25.06 0.45
C ASN A 113 -1.69 25.69 -0.09
N ASN A 114 -2.71 24.90 -0.45
CA ASN A 114 -3.98 25.36 -1.01
C ASN A 114 -3.79 26.25 -2.26
N VAL A 115 -2.78 25.97 -3.07
CA VAL A 115 -2.54 26.64 -4.34
C VAL A 115 -3.32 25.92 -5.44
N PRO A 116 -4.32 26.55 -6.07
CA PRO A 116 -5.13 25.89 -7.09
C PRO A 116 -4.30 25.56 -8.34
N GLU A 117 -4.66 24.45 -8.98
CA GLU A 117 -4.11 24.04 -10.26
C GLU A 117 -5.22 23.94 -11.29
N SER A 118 -4.99 24.45 -12.51
CA SER A 118 -5.93 24.30 -13.61
C SER A 118 -5.59 23.08 -14.45
N LEU A 119 -6.62 22.42 -15.03
CA LEU A 119 -6.43 21.34 -15.99
C LEU A 119 -5.52 21.80 -17.16
N ALA A 120 -5.74 23.01 -17.67
CA ALA A 120 -4.98 23.56 -18.80
C ALA A 120 -3.48 23.73 -18.48
N ASP A 121 -3.14 24.12 -17.25
CA ASP A 121 -1.74 24.26 -16.83
C ASP A 121 -1.11 22.90 -16.59
N ASN A 122 -1.84 21.96 -15.98
CA ASN A 122 -1.36 20.60 -15.76
C ASN A 122 -1.11 19.84 -17.07
N LEU A 123 -1.94 20.09 -18.09
CA LEU A 123 -1.75 19.50 -19.42
C LEU A 123 -0.45 19.99 -20.11
N LYS A 124 0.00 21.23 -19.86
CA LYS A 124 1.28 21.71 -20.40
C LYS A 124 2.47 20.90 -19.86
N ALA A 125 2.34 20.33 -18.67
CA ALA A 125 3.38 19.55 -18.02
C ALA A 125 3.33 18.05 -18.34
N ILE A 126 2.32 17.55 -19.05
CA ILE A 126 1.98 16.13 -19.19
C ILE A 126 3.15 15.25 -19.64
N ASP A 127 3.95 15.71 -20.58
CA ASP A 127 5.11 14.96 -21.11
C ASP A 127 6.33 14.99 -20.19
N GLN A 128 6.33 15.87 -19.19
CA GLN A 128 7.41 16.06 -18.22
C GLN A 128 7.12 15.42 -16.87
N LEU A 129 5.88 14.94 -16.64
CA LEU A 129 5.48 14.29 -15.39
C LEU A 129 6.36 13.07 -15.11
N GLY A 130 6.82 12.92 -13.87
CA GLY A 130 7.81 11.94 -13.43
C GLY A 130 9.25 12.39 -13.62
N GLY A 131 9.50 13.56 -14.22
CA GLY A 131 10.81 14.17 -14.33
C GLY A 131 11.21 14.94 -13.05
N PRO A 132 12.48 15.37 -12.96
CA PRO A 132 13.05 15.94 -11.73
C PRO A 132 12.46 17.29 -11.32
N GLN A 133 11.70 17.94 -12.21
CA GLN A 133 11.08 19.24 -11.95
C GLN A 133 9.66 19.13 -11.40
N TYR A 134 9.08 17.92 -11.38
CA TYR A 134 7.70 17.68 -10.99
C TYR A 134 7.63 16.69 -9.84
N PHE A 135 6.88 17.06 -8.81
CA PHE A 135 6.50 16.21 -7.70
C PHE A 135 5.01 15.92 -7.85
N ASN A 136 4.66 15.18 -8.88
CA ASN A 136 3.27 14.95 -9.27
C ASN A 136 2.60 13.86 -8.46
N HIS A 137 1.28 14.02 -8.29
CA HIS A 137 0.40 13.04 -7.67
C HIS A 137 -0.81 12.76 -8.56
N TYR A 138 -1.32 11.53 -8.53
CA TYR A 138 -2.49 11.14 -9.32
C TYR A 138 -3.81 11.62 -8.71
N ALA A 139 -4.89 11.58 -9.51
CA ALA A 139 -6.25 11.98 -9.10
C ALA A 139 -6.91 10.93 -8.18
N TRP A 140 -7.89 11.34 -7.35
CA TRP A 140 -8.62 10.48 -6.41
C TRP A 140 -9.20 9.21 -7.01
N GLY A 141 -9.60 9.22 -8.27
CA GLY A 141 -10.07 7.99 -8.92
C GLY A 141 -9.03 6.87 -8.91
N TRP A 142 -7.76 7.19 -9.09
CA TRP A 142 -6.66 6.23 -8.97
C TRP A 142 -6.34 5.87 -7.52
N THR A 143 -6.49 6.80 -6.58
CA THR A 143 -6.43 6.51 -5.14
C THR A 143 -7.45 5.44 -4.76
N PHE A 144 -8.71 5.64 -5.18
CA PHE A 144 -9.80 4.72 -4.95
C PHE A 144 -9.55 3.35 -5.60
N ALA A 145 -9.04 3.34 -6.83
CA ALA A 145 -8.71 2.11 -7.55
C ALA A 145 -7.53 1.36 -6.89
N GLY A 146 -6.55 2.09 -6.36
CA GLY A 146 -5.39 1.52 -5.64
C GLY A 146 -5.78 0.78 -4.35
N ASN A 147 -6.88 1.14 -3.72
CA ASN A 147 -7.37 0.53 -2.49
C ASN A 147 -8.41 -0.59 -2.70
N THR A 148 -8.55 -1.08 -3.93
CA THR A 148 -9.49 -2.17 -4.23
C THR A 148 -9.27 -3.39 -3.31
N PRO A 149 -10.33 -3.96 -2.70
CA PRO A 149 -11.76 -3.72 -2.94
C PRO A 149 -12.40 -2.71 -1.96
N PHE A 150 -11.60 -2.04 -1.15
CA PHE A 150 -12.07 -1.26 -0.02
C PHE A 150 -12.57 0.13 -0.42
N ARG A 151 -13.22 0.78 0.54
CA ARG A 151 -13.66 2.18 0.43
C ARG A 151 -12.61 3.11 1.03
N ARG A 152 -12.59 4.34 0.55
CA ARG A 152 -11.73 5.42 1.02
C ARG A 152 -10.24 5.11 0.86
N TRP A 153 -9.39 5.88 1.52
CA TRP A 153 -7.95 5.95 1.29
C TRP A 153 -7.22 6.48 2.51
N LYS A 154 -5.94 6.70 2.39
CA LYS A 154 -5.10 7.31 3.43
C LYS A 154 -5.82 8.50 4.10
N ARG A 155 -5.66 8.67 5.42
CA ARG A 155 -6.29 9.65 6.30
C ARG A 155 -7.75 9.33 6.68
N GLU A 156 -8.26 8.20 6.25
CA GLU A 156 -9.62 7.75 6.57
C GLU A 156 -9.55 6.46 7.41
N THR A 157 -10.42 6.35 8.39
CA THR A 157 -10.51 5.15 9.25
C THR A 157 -11.21 3.96 8.58
N TYR A 158 -11.65 4.12 7.34
CA TYR A 158 -12.13 3.02 6.51
C TYR A 158 -11.01 2.05 6.13
N ARG A 159 -11.38 0.84 5.74
CA ARG A 159 -10.39 -0.18 5.36
C ARG A 159 -9.46 0.24 4.23
N GLY A 160 -9.90 1.13 3.32
CA GLY A 160 -9.02 1.67 2.30
C GLY A 160 -7.90 2.56 2.84
N GLY A 161 -8.05 3.10 4.06
CA GLY A 161 -6.99 3.86 4.72
C GLY A 161 -6.17 3.05 5.73
N ALA A 162 -6.76 1.97 6.29
CA ALA A 162 -6.20 1.24 7.43
C ALA A 162 -5.86 -0.24 7.15
N SER A 163 -6.19 -0.78 5.96
CA SER A 163 -5.89 -2.18 5.62
C SER A 163 -4.91 -2.25 4.45
N ASP A 164 -3.65 -2.49 4.76
CA ASP A 164 -2.55 -2.37 3.84
C ASP A 164 -1.87 -3.70 3.55
N PRO A 165 -1.22 -3.85 2.38
CA PRO A 165 -0.45 -5.04 2.06
C PRO A 165 0.69 -5.24 3.03
N PHE A 166 0.85 -6.48 3.52
CA PHE A 166 1.95 -6.87 4.37
C PHE A 166 2.50 -8.23 3.94
N LEU A 167 3.81 -8.32 3.74
CA LEU A 167 4.51 -9.54 3.37
C LEU A 167 5.59 -9.85 4.39
N VAL A 168 5.74 -11.15 4.69
CA VAL A 168 6.80 -11.67 5.55
C VAL A 168 7.56 -12.75 4.80
N HIS A 169 8.88 -12.66 4.77
CA HIS A 169 9.76 -13.62 4.15
C HIS A 169 10.92 -13.96 5.10
N TRP A 170 11.05 -15.23 5.44
CA TRP A 170 12.15 -15.74 6.28
C TRP A 170 12.34 -17.24 6.02
N PRO A 171 13.15 -17.64 5.02
CA PRO A 171 13.27 -19.04 4.60
C PRO A 171 13.64 -20.01 5.70
N LYS A 172 14.55 -19.63 6.60
CA LYS A 172 14.97 -20.49 7.73
C LYS A 172 13.93 -20.58 8.84
N GLY A 173 13.12 -19.53 9.04
CA GLY A 173 12.17 -19.44 10.15
C GLY A 173 10.73 -19.78 9.78
N ILE A 174 10.38 -19.83 8.46
CA ILE A 174 9.03 -20.08 7.96
C ILE A 174 9.07 -21.23 6.96
N LYS A 175 8.34 -22.31 7.24
CA LYS A 175 8.26 -23.50 6.37
C LYS A 175 7.23 -23.30 5.24
N SER A 176 6.15 -22.61 5.56
CA SER A 176 5.10 -22.25 4.59
C SER A 176 5.63 -21.34 3.50
N LYS A 177 5.22 -21.54 2.24
CA LYS A 177 5.69 -20.76 1.10
C LYS A 177 4.52 -20.25 0.27
N GLY A 178 4.48 -18.94 0.02
CA GLY A 178 3.47 -18.32 -0.82
C GLY A 178 2.04 -18.42 -0.29
N GLU A 179 1.87 -18.62 1.01
CA GLU A 179 0.56 -18.77 1.65
C GLU A 179 0.04 -17.44 2.17
N ILE A 180 -1.28 -17.28 2.14
CA ILE A 180 -1.96 -16.11 2.67
C ILE A 180 -2.32 -16.34 4.13
N ARG A 181 -2.23 -15.27 4.92
CA ARG A 181 -2.67 -15.18 6.31
C ARG A 181 -3.82 -14.19 6.40
N ASN A 182 -4.91 -14.59 7.08
CA ASN A 182 -6.11 -13.78 7.26
C ASN A 182 -6.29 -13.31 8.72
N GLN A 183 -5.36 -13.63 9.59
CA GLN A 183 -5.35 -13.13 10.96
C GLN A 183 -5.13 -11.61 10.92
N PHE A 184 -5.88 -10.90 11.78
CA PHE A 184 -5.63 -9.47 11.96
C PHE A 184 -4.25 -9.26 12.57
N ALA A 185 -3.48 -8.34 11.99
CA ALA A 185 -2.24 -7.81 12.53
C ALA A 185 -2.23 -6.30 12.36
N HIS A 186 -1.58 -5.60 13.27
CA HIS A 186 -1.42 -4.15 13.26
C HIS A 186 0.07 -3.78 13.20
N GLY A 187 0.43 -2.58 12.77
CA GLY A 187 1.83 -2.14 12.71
C GLY A 187 2.58 -2.25 14.04
N ILE A 188 1.87 -2.07 15.18
CA ILE A 188 2.45 -2.24 16.52
C ILE A 188 2.86 -3.68 16.85
N ASP A 189 2.35 -4.68 16.11
CA ASP A 189 2.64 -6.09 16.31
C ASP A 189 3.98 -6.51 15.69
N MET A 190 4.56 -5.67 14.83
CA MET A 190 5.83 -5.97 14.16
C MET A 190 6.98 -6.11 15.17
N LEU A 191 7.13 -5.13 16.07
CA LEU A 191 8.22 -5.14 17.06
C LEU A 191 8.17 -6.38 17.97
N PRO A 192 7.05 -6.70 18.64
CA PRO A 192 7.00 -7.90 19.49
C PRO A 192 7.17 -9.19 18.69
N THR A 193 6.79 -9.22 17.39
CA THR A 193 7.07 -10.38 16.54
C THR A 193 8.55 -10.54 16.24
N VAL A 194 9.27 -9.46 15.97
CA VAL A 194 10.73 -9.50 15.78
C VAL A 194 11.43 -9.99 17.04
N LEU A 195 11.06 -9.44 18.20
CA LEU A 195 11.64 -9.86 19.49
C LEU A 195 11.38 -11.34 19.79
N ASP A 196 10.15 -11.81 19.54
CA ASP A 196 9.78 -13.23 19.67
C ASP A 196 10.57 -14.14 18.69
N CYS A 197 10.81 -13.68 17.47
CA CYS A 197 11.64 -14.43 16.49
C CYS A 197 13.10 -14.55 16.93
N LEU A 198 13.61 -13.56 17.65
CA LEU A 198 14.98 -13.49 18.15
C LEU A 198 15.17 -14.08 19.55
N ASP A 199 14.08 -14.49 20.21
CA ASP A 199 14.07 -14.90 21.62
C ASP A 199 14.67 -13.84 22.55
N ILE A 200 14.26 -12.57 22.36
CA ILE A 200 14.73 -11.40 23.12
C ILE A 200 13.57 -10.83 23.91
N GLU A 201 13.76 -10.67 25.21
CA GLU A 201 12.82 -9.90 26.05
C GLU A 201 13.00 -8.39 25.85
N ALA A 202 11.87 -7.67 25.76
CA ALA A 202 11.92 -6.22 25.66
C ALA A 202 12.53 -5.63 26.96
N PRO A 203 13.52 -4.75 26.86
CA PRO A 203 14.15 -4.17 28.05
C PRO A 203 13.19 -3.22 28.77
N ALA A 204 13.11 -3.32 30.11
CA ALA A 204 12.32 -2.40 30.92
C ALA A 204 12.88 -0.96 30.91
N GLN A 205 14.16 -0.80 30.60
CA GLN A 205 14.85 0.49 30.50
C GLN A 205 15.85 0.50 29.35
N ILE A 206 15.96 1.64 28.67
CA ILE A 206 16.98 1.89 27.65
C ILE A 206 17.74 3.16 28.04
N ARG A 207 19.07 3.02 28.26
CA ARG A 207 19.95 4.14 28.67
C ARG A 207 19.44 4.88 29.93
N GLY A 208 18.87 4.14 30.89
CA GLY A 208 18.35 4.71 32.13
C GLY A 208 16.93 5.28 32.03
N VAL A 209 16.31 5.25 30.86
CA VAL A 209 14.93 5.71 30.64
C VAL A 209 13.98 4.51 30.65
N ALA A 210 12.99 4.54 31.58
CA ALA A 210 11.94 3.53 31.63
C ALA A 210 11.15 3.49 30.31
N GLN A 211 10.90 2.29 29.82
CA GLN A 211 10.15 2.07 28.56
C GLN A 211 8.67 1.85 28.87
N SER A 212 7.80 2.38 28.01
CA SER A 212 6.39 2.04 28.04
C SER A 212 6.18 0.57 27.62
N PRO A 213 5.20 -0.13 28.19
CA PRO A 213 4.88 -1.49 27.78
C PRO A 213 4.55 -1.57 26.28
N ILE A 214 5.05 -2.60 25.59
CA ILE A 214 4.69 -2.89 24.22
C ILE A 214 3.22 -3.36 24.20
N GLN A 215 2.36 -2.65 23.47
CA GLN A 215 0.94 -2.97 23.37
C GLN A 215 0.64 -4.00 22.27
N GLY A 216 1.52 -4.13 21.28
CA GLY A 216 1.39 -5.09 20.19
C GLY A 216 1.56 -6.54 20.66
N LEU A 217 1.08 -7.47 19.85
CA LEU A 217 1.11 -8.90 20.09
C LEU A 217 1.87 -9.62 18.97
N SER A 218 2.78 -10.53 19.30
CA SER A 218 3.47 -11.33 18.29
C SER A 218 2.51 -12.16 17.45
N PHE A 219 2.63 -12.07 16.14
CA PHE A 219 1.93 -12.92 15.16
C PHE A 219 2.82 -14.06 14.61
N LYS A 220 3.99 -14.33 15.19
CA LYS A 220 4.89 -15.43 14.82
C LYS A 220 4.16 -16.78 14.76
N HIS A 221 3.18 -17.02 15.64
CA HIS A 221 2.39 -18.26 15.68
C HIS A 221 1.59 -18.52 14.39
N THR A 222 1.41 -17.50 13.53
CA THR A 222 0.72 -17.64 12.24
C THR A 222 1.66 -18.06 11.11
N PHE A 223 2.97 -18.04 11.31
CA PHE A 223 3.96 -18.24 10.24
C PHE A 223 3.79 -19.57 9.51
N ASP A 224 3.59 -20.64 10.27
CA ASP A 224 3.42 -21.99 9.72
C ASP A 224 2.00 -22.56 9.96
N ASP A 225 1.06 -21.76 10.43
CA ASP A 225 -0.33 -22.15 10.67
C ASP A 225 -1.31 -21.11 10.15
N ALA A 226 -1.86 -21.34 8.96
CA ALA A 226 -2.86 -20.47 8.35
C ALA A 226 -4.21 -20.46 9.13
N LYS A 227 -4.43 -21.44 10.02
CA LYS A 227 -5.64 -21.55 10.85
C LYS A 227 -5.44 -21.10 12.29
N ALA A 228 -4.24 -20.63 12.63
CA ALA A 228 -3.96 -20.12 13.96
C ALA A 228 -4.97 -19.02 14.35
N PRO A 229 -5.40 -18.97 15.62
CA PRO A 229 -6.34 -17.95 16.05
C PRO A 229 -5.72 -16.54 15.97
N THR A 230 -6.55 -15.56 15.63
CA THR A 230 -6.19 -14.15 15.76
C THR A 230 -6.01 -13.82 17.25
N LYS A 231 -4.84 -13.30 17.62
CA LYS A 231 -4.56 -12.84 18.99
C LYS A 231 -4.91 -11.38 19.18
N HIS A 232 -4.67 -10.54 18.20
CA HIS A 232 -4.99 -9.12 18.21
C HIS A 232 -6.45 -8.94 17.75
N VAL A 233 -7.38 -8.90 18.70
CA VAL A 233 -8.83 -8.95 18.41
C VAL A 233 -9.52 -7.59 18.45
N THR A 234 -8.84 -6.55 18.95
CA THR A 234 -9.40 -5.20 19.08
C THR A 234 -8.33 -4.16 18.81
N GLN A 235 -8.63 -3.22 17.92
CA GLN A 235 -7.80 -2.07 17.62
C GLN A 235 -8.69 -0.84 17.41
N TYR A 236 -8.29 0.26 18.03
CA TYR A 236 -8.92 1.56 17.80
C TYR A 236 -8.20 2.30 16.68
N PHE A 237 -8.97 2.94 15.82
CA PHE A 237 -8.51 3.83 14.75
C PHE A 237 -9.24 5.18 14.84
N GLU A 238 -8.53 6.28 14.69
CA GLU A 238 -9.05 7.65 14.62
C GLU A 238 -8.44 8.45 13.47
#